data_55ed5bad0349288cdc31127211633399
#
_entry.id   55ed5bad0349288cdc31127211633399
#
_cell.length_a   1.000
_cell.length_b   1.000
_cell.length_c   1.000
_cell.angle_alpha   90.00
_cell.angle_beta   90.00
_cell.angle_gamma   90.00
#
_symmetry.space_group_name_H-M   'P 1'
#
loop_
_entity.id
_entity.type
_entity.pdbx_description
1 polymer ?
#
loop_
_entity_poly.entity_id
_entity_poly.type
_entity_poly.pdbx_seq_one_letter_code
_entity_poly.pdbx_strand_id
1 'polypeptide(L)'
;MNPLRSVGGRLSIGLAVVVALALALVDLIVVPSLERNLIHAKIGELRGAAPGIRTQITPFSSADDLLLQSAARSANARVSVFTALDADTMLHVGDSIGLVSDLGQDPIVLQAARTLGPASGTVQRDEQQFAEAALPMEGGTYVVLLSAPLRDSLASVHLVRRRLFIAGIIALAASLVVGYAAASMFARRLRRLERAAERIADGDFGEPVSDSGRDEVGELARAFERMRQRLAGLERARREFIANASHELRTPLFSLGGFLELLENEDLDQQTQREFLATMREQIDRLTKLATDLLDLSRVDAGRIHVEAEPLDLGGLARTLTDEFRAVALSGGHQLEVVDRSSPAVVGDEERALQIGRILVENALVHTPSGTTVRLSTARRNGTALLTVEDDGPGIPAQDVPHIFDRFYRVEGSTAAGSGLGLAIAHELAGLMGGAVELHVTPGRTIFALVLPVARRDSEIAEEVEPFHVESVQT
;
A
#
# COMPACT_ATOMS: atom_id res chain seq x y z
N MET A 1 -22.42 10.01 17.79
CA MET A 1 -21.09 9.32 17.70
C MET A 1 -20.14 10.01 18.67
N ASN A 2 -19.53 9.25 19.58
CA ASN A 2 -18.61 9.80 20.57
C ASN A 2 -17.32 10.27 19.87
N PRO A 3 -16.99 11.59 19.85
CA PRO A 3 -15.85 12.12 19.08
C PRO A 3 -14.51 11.50 19.48
N LEU A 4 -14.41 10.98 20.71
CA LEU A 4 -13.22 10.30 21.22
C LEU A 4 -12.96 8.91 20.61
N ARG A 5 -13.94 8.30 19.94
CA ARG A 5 -13.80 7.00 19.28
C ARG A 5 -13.45 7.13 17.79
N SER A 6 -13.57 8.32 17.21
CA SER A 6 -13.18 8.55 15.82
C SER A 6 -11.66 8.68 15.70
N VAL A 7 -11.07 8.14 14.64
CA VAL A 7 -9.64 8.31 14.32
C VAL A 7 -9.27 9.78 14.30
N GLY A 8 -10.19 10.64 13.79
CA GLY A 8 -10.04 12.08 13.76
C GLY A 8 -9.90 12.72 15.15
N GLY A 9 -10.74 12.31 16.09
CA GLY A 9 -10.68 12.83 17.47
C GLY A 9 -9.37 12.44 18.16
N ARG A 10 -8.91 11.20 17.99
CA ARG A 10 -7.64 10.73 18.59
C ARG A 10 -6.43 11.47 18.02
N LEU A 11 -6.39 11.72 16.70
CA LEU A 11 -5.30 12.44 16.06
C LEU A 11 -5.25 13.92 16.49
N SER A 12 -6.43 14.58 16.59
CA SER A 12 -6.53 15.95 17.05
C SER A 12 -6.09 16.09 18.51
N ILE A 13 -6.48 15.16 19.38
CA ILE A 13 -6.06 15.14 20.78
C ILE A 13 -4.55 14.88 20.87
N GLY A 14 -4.00 13.95 20.09
CA GLY A 14 -2.56 13.69 20.05
C GLY A 14 -1.76 14.94 19.68
N LEU A 15 -2.19 15.66 18.64
CA LEU A 15 -1.56 16.92 18.23
C LEU A 15 -1.67 17.99 19.32
N ALA A 16 -2.83 18.12 19.94
CA ALA A 16 -3.05 19.08 21.03
C ALA A 16 -2.16 18.78 22.25
N VAL A 17 -1.97 17.50 22.58
CA VAL A 17 -1.07 17.07 23.68
C VAL A 17 0.38 17.43 23.35
N VAL A 18 0.85 17.20 22.13
CA VAL A 18 2.21 17.58 21.71
C VAL A 18 2.43 19.09 21.83
N VAL A 19 1.47 19.89 21.35
CA VAL A 19 1.51 21.36 21.47
C VAL A 19 1.51 21.81 22.92
N ALA A 20 0.64 21.22 23.76
CA ALA A 20 0.58 21.54 25.18
C ALA A 20 1.90 21.18 25.92
N LEU A 21 2.50 20.03 25.60
CA LEU A 21 3.78 19.61 26.16
C LEU A 21 4.92 20.55 25.75
N ALA A 22 4.97 20.97 24.48
CA ALA A 22 5.95 21.92 23.98
C ALA A 22 5.83 23.27 24.69
N LEU A 23 4.60 23.76 24.89
CA LEU A 23 4.35 25.03 25.61
C LEU A 23 4.71 24.93 27.08
N ALA A 24 4.40 23.82 27.74
CA ALA A 24 4.80 23.57 29.12
C ALA A 24 6.33 23.52 29.27
N LEU A 25 7.03 22.94 28.30
CA LEU A 25 8.50 22.92 28.29
C LEU A 25 9.09 24.32 28.13
N VAL A 26 8.50 25.14 27.27
CA VAL A 26 8.91 26.54 27.09
C VAL A 26 8.70 27.32 28.40
N ASP A 27 7.54 27.22 29.05
CA ASP A 27 7.29 27.89 30.34
C ASP A 27 8.26 27.42 31.42
N LEU A 28 8.56 26.12 31.49
CA LEU A 28 9.46 25.53 32.51
C LEU A 28 10.93 25.91 32.31
N ILE A 29 11.39 26.11 31.06
CA ILE A 29 12.81 26.35 30.77
C ILE A 29 13.07 27.85 30.57
N VAL A 30 12.26 28.51 29.74
CA VAL A 30 12.55 29.89 29.27
C VAL A 30 12.24 30.90 30.36
N VAL A 31 11.08 30.77 31.04
CA VAL A 31 10.68 31.77 32.04
C VAL A 31 11.64 31.82 33.22
N PRO A 32 12.02 30.69 33.87
CA PRO A 32 12.98 30.73 35.00
C PRO A 32 14.41 31.12 34.54
N SER A 33 14.79 30.82 33.30
CA SER A 33 16.08 31.24 32.76
C SER A 33 16.12 32.75 32.55
N LEU A 34 15.02 33.33 32.01
CA LEU A 34 14.92 34.77 31.81
C LEU A 34 14.95 35.52 33.13
N GLU A 35 14.19 35.04 34.16
CA GLU A 35 14.16 35.62 35.49
C GLU A 35 15.56 35.63 36.11
N ARG A 36 16.25 34.49 36.11
CA ARG A 36 17.62 34.37 36.64
C ARG A 36 18.62 35.32 35.91
N ASN A 37 18.53 35.40 34.56
CA ASN A 37 19.38 36.27 33.77
C ASN A 37 19.16 37.73 34.11
N LEU A 38 17.90 38.17 34.26
CA LEU A 38 17.57 39.56 34.63
C LEU A 38 18.06 39.88 36.06
N ILE A 39 17.90 38.99 37.02
CA ILE A 39 18.46 39.18 38.37
C ILE A 39 20.00 39.28 38.36
N HIS A 40 20.67 38.37 37.65
CA HIS A 40 22.11 38.39 37.52
C HIS A 40 22.65 39.67 36.81
N ALA A 41 21.91 40.09 35.77
CA ALA A 41 22.26 41.34 35.07
C ALA A 41 22.15 42.56 35.98
N LYS A 42 21.04 42.62 36.82
CA LYS A 42 20.88 43.73 37.75
C LYS A 42 21.93 43.73 38.87
N ILE A 43 22.24 42.54 39.43
CA ILE A 43 23.37 42.43 40.40
C ILE A 43 24.69 42.81 39.77
N GLY A 44 24.93 42.43 38.50
CA GLY A 44 26.14 42.84 37.72
C GLY A 44 26.25 44.36 37.53
N GLU A 45 25.13 45.02 37.25
CA GLU A 45 25.02 46.47 37.13
C GLU A 45 25.39 47.15 38.45
N LEU A 46 24.82 46.69 39.55
CA LEU A 46 25.11 47.21 40.91
C LEU A 46 26.57 46.98 41.29
N ARG A 47 27.16 45.82 41.02
CA ARG A 47 28.57 45.55 41.24
C ARG A 47 29.49 46.43 40.42
N GLY A 48 29.10 46.70 39.15
CA GLY A 48 29.85 47.58 38.27
C GLY A 48 29.83 49.04 38.69
N ALA A 49 28.72 49.51 39.30
CA ALA A 49 28.59 50.86 39.84
C ALA A 49 29.32 51.07 41.18
N ALA A 50 29.48 50.03 41.98
CA ALA A 50 30.02 50.09 43.33
C ALA A 50 31.42 50.69 43.45
N PRO A 51 32.41 50.40 42.58
CA PRO A 51 33.74 51.05 42.66
C PRO A 51 33.69 52.56 42.41
N GLY A 52 32.83 53.05 41.53
CA GLY A 52 32.66 54.47 41.30
C GLY A 52 32.08 55.23 42.49
N ILE A 53 31.21 54.58 43.23
CA ILE A 53 30.63 55.15 44.45
C ILE A 53 31.64 55.20 45.57
N ARG A 54 32.54 54.23 45.68
CA ARG A 54 33.63 54.22 46.65
C ARG A 54 34.53 55.46 46.60
N THR A 55 34.70 56.02 45.41
CA THR A 55 35.52 57.24 45.24
C THR A 55 34.76 58.52 45.57
N GLN A 56 33.41 58.47 45.59
CA GLN A 56 32.57 59.65 45.90
C GLN A 56 32.21 59.75 47.38
N ILE A 57 32.13 58.64 48.09
CA ILE A 57 31.75 58.56 49.52
C ILE A 57 33.01 58.40 50.33
N THR A 58 33.39 59.45 51.10
CA THR A 58 34.43 59.41 52.12
C THR A 58 33.79 59.26 53.51
N PRO A 59 34.51 58.75 54.55
CA PRO A 59 33.94 58.55 55.89
C PRO A 59 33.40 59.83 56.52
N PHE A 60 33.91 60.98 56.16
CA PHE A 60 33.46 62.29 56.65
C PHE A 60 32.23 62.81 55.90
N SER A 61 31.90 62.30 54.72
CA SER A 61 30.74 62.69 53.92
C SER A 61 29.60 61.67 54.00
N SER A 62 29.67 60.63 54.80
CA SER A 62 28.67 59.59 54.94
C SER A 62 27.31 60.02 55.43
N ALA A 63 27.26 61.22 56.05
CA ALA A 63 25.98 61.84 56.51
C ALA A 63 25.48 62.96 55.58
N ASP A 64 26.10 63.20 54.39
CA ASP A 64 25.69 64.21 53.45
C ASP A 64 24.62 63.63 52.48
N ASP A 65 23.38 63.94 52.75
CA ASP A 65 22.22 63.49 51.99
C ASP A 65 22.32 63.78 50.49
N LEU A 66 22.94 64.96 50.11
CA LEU A 66 23.07 65.36 48.72
C LEU A 66 24.09 64.49 47.93
N LEU A 67 25.16 64.05 48.58
CA LEU A 67 26.14 63.14 47.97
C LEU A 67 25.54 61.73 47.83
N LEU A 68 24.84 61.22 48.82
CA LEU A 68 24.15 59.93 48.75
C LEU A 68 23.08 59.91 47.66
N GLN A 69 22.30 60.99 47.51
CA GLN A 69 21.33 61.13 46.42
C GLN A 69 22.00 61.22 45.04
N SER A 70 23.16 61.86 44.94
CA SER A 70 23.89 61.92 43.66
C SER A 70 24.45 60.53 43.27
N ALA A 71 24.97 59.79 44.22
CA ALA A 71 25.47 58.44 44.06
C ALA A 71 24.30 57.49 43.70
N ALA A 72 23.17 57.63 44.37
CA ALA A 72 21.95 56.84 44.08
C ALA A 72 21.46 57.03 42.62
N ARG A 73 21.50 58.28 42.14
CA ARG A 73 21.12 58.59 40.74
C ARG A 73 22.10 58.01 39.76
N SER A 74 23.40 58.04 40.04
CA SER A 74 24.45 57.49 39.14
C SER A 74 24.40 55.98 39.11
N ALA A 75 24.07 55.31 40.22
CA ALA A 75 23.95 53.85 40.32
C ALA A 75 22.56 53.33 39.94
N ASN A 76 21.58 54.23 39.73
CA ASN A 76 20.18 53.82 39.58
C ASN A 76 19.71 52.83 40.65
N ALA A 77 20.11 53.12 41.92
CA ALA A 77 19.88 52.27 43.08
C ALA A 77 19.81 53.10 44.36
N ARG A 78 19.15 52.61 45.38
CA ARG A 78 19.21 53.17 46.73
C ARG A 78 20.61 52.96 47.28
N VAL A 79 21.19 53.95 47.81
CA VAL A 79 22.51 53.91 48.43
C VAL A 79 22.36 54.13 49.93
N SER A 80 22.82 53.16 50.71
CA SER A 80 22.82 53.20 52.19
C SER A 80 24.20 52.93 52.77
N VAL A 81 24.57 53.65 53.83
CA VAL A 81 25.87 53.52 54.48
C VAL A 81 25.68 52.99 55.90
N PHE A 82 26.49 52.01 56.24
CA PHE A 82 26.50 51.37 57.55
C PHE A 82 27.88 51.52 58.19
N THR A 83 27.90 51.61 59.54
CA THR A 83 29.12 51.54 60.32
C THR A 83 29.07 50.32 61.25
N ALA A 84 30.21 49.67 61.47
CA ALA A 84 30.29 48.55 62.36
C ALA A 84 30.21 49.02 63.81
N LEU A 85 29.27 48.51 64.57
CA LEU A 85 29.19 48.70 66.03
C LEU A 85 29.93 47.59 66.72
N ASP A 86 29.72 46.36 66.28
CA ASP A 86 30.35 45.12 66.71
C ASP A 86 30.52 44.16 65.51
N ALA A 87 31.14 42.97 65.69
CA ALA A 87 31.39 41.98 64.67
C ALA A 87 30.10 41.53 63.91
N ASP A 88 28.95 41.64 64.57
CA ASP A 88 27.63 41.13 64.07
C ASP A 88 26.55 42.20 64.02
N THR A 89 26.89 43.49 64.34
CA THR A 89 25.90 44.56 64.36
C THR A 89 26.39 45.73 63.52
N MET A 90 25.63 46.13 62.54
CA MET A 90 25.86 47.27 61.68
C MET A 90 24.84 48.38 61.99
N LEU A 91 25.32 49.59 62.23
CA LEU A 91 24.46 50.76 62.43
C LEU A 91 24.24 51.46 61.11
N HIS A 92 23.02 51.75 60.74
CA HIS A 92 22.66 52.53 59.57
C HIS A 92 22.92 54.02 59.81
N VAL A 93 23.82 54.62 59.06
CA VAL A 93 24.34 55.99 59.31
C VAL A 93 23.80 56.96 58.27
N GLY A 94 23.58 56.55 57.01
CA GLY A 94 23.14 57.44 55.97
C GLY A 94 22.35 56.70 54.91
N ASP A 95 21.41 57.39 54.28
CA ASP A 95 20.58 56.80 53.19
C ASP A 95 20.13 57.85 52.17
N SER A 96 20.12 57.47 50.92
CA SER A 96 19.75 58.32 49.78
C SER A 96 18.23 58.69 49.75
N ILE A 97 17.41 57.99 50.52
CA ILE A 97 15.96 58.17 50.54
C ILE A 97 15.51 58.73 51.93
N GLY A 98 16.42 58.76 52.90
CA GLY A 98 16.17 59.06 54.29
C GLY A 98 16.25 57.86 55.21
N LEU A 99 16.53 58.08 56.49
CA LEU A 99 16.75 56.97 57.44
C LEU A 99 15.46 56.18 57.67
N VAL A 100 15.50 54.92 57.20
CA VAL A 100 14.44 53.94 57.37
C VAL A 100 15.02 52.75 58.09
N SER A 101 14.36 52.27 59.14
CA SER A 101 14.86 51.20 60.04
C SER A 101 14.82 49.76 59.48
N ASP A 102 14.53 49.64 58.23
CA ASP A 102 14.36 48.32 57.56
C ASP A 102 15.65 47.57 57.19
N LEU A 103 16.79 48.26 57.32
CA LEU A 103 18.09 47.75 56.81
C LEU A 103 19.09 47.31 57.90
N GLY A 104 18.71 47.41 59.19
CA GLY A 104 19.65 47.26 60.31
C GLY A 104 20.28 45.86 60.48
N GLN A 105 19.76 44.83 59.83
CA GLN A 105 20.28 43.46 59.82
C GLN A 105 20.31 42.87 58.40
N ASP A 106 20.67 43.67 57.42
CA ASP A 106 20.68 43.15 56.06
C ASP A 106 21.77 42.07 55.88
N PRO A 107 21.40 40.86 55.35
CA PRO A 107 22.32 39.73 55.25
C PRO A 107 23.52 40.01 54.33
N ILE A 108 23.33 40.82 53.27
CA ILE A 108 24.39 41.17 52.30
C ILE A 108 25.39 42.15 52.92
N VAL A 109 24.90 43.09 53.71
CA VAL A 109 25.74 44.00 54.47
C VAL A 109 26.59 43.25 55.52
N LEU A 110 25.95 42.37 56.29
CA LEU A 110 26.66 41.54 57.28
C LEU A 110 27.69 40.62 56.64
N GLN A 111 27.36 40.05 55.47
CA GLN A 111 28.28 39.21 54.71
C GLN A 111 29.50 40.02 54.25
N ALA A 112 29.28 41.20 53.68
CA ALA A 112 30.37 42.07 53.25
C ALA A 112 31.28 42.52 54.38
N ALA A 113 30.72 42.84 55.57
CA ALA A 113 31.46 43.20 56.76
C ALA A 113 32.34 42.04 57.29
N ARG A 114 31.78 40.84 57.40
CA ARG A 114 32.49 39.65 57.87
C ARG A 114 33.59 39.17 56.97
N THR A 115 33.32 39.22 55.61
CA THR A 115 34.33 38.72 54.63
C THR A 115 35.35 39.75 54.24
N LEU A 116 35.20 41.03 54.69
CA LEU A 116 35.98 42.18 54.27
C LEU A 116 36.10 42.30 52.73
N GLY A 117 35.13 41.80 52.01
CA GLY A 117 35.04 41.72 50.57
C GLY A 117 33.66 42.10 50.03
N PRO A 118 33.54 42.37 48.74
CA PRO A 118 32.24 42.70 48.13
C PRO A 118 31.30 41.52 48.22
N ALA A 119 30.09 41.72 48.72
CA ALA A 119 29.00 40.77 48.74
C ALA A 119 27.87 41.24 47.85
N SER A 120 27.11 40.31 47.31
CA SER A 120 25.92 40.65 46.54
C SER A 120 24.95 39.45 46.46
N GLY A 121 23.68 39.76 46.32
CA GLY A 121 22.62 38.77 46.30
C GLY A 121 21.26 39.40 46.10
N THR A 122 20.24 38.61 46.37
CA THR A 122 18.84 39.04 46.41
C THR A 122 18.33 38.96 47.82
N VAL A 123 17.59 39.96 48.25
CA VAL A 123 16.97 40.03 49.59
C VAL A 123 15.49 40.29 49.40
N GLN A 124 14.63 39.64 50.17
CA GLN A 124 13.22 39.87 50.20
C GLN A 124 12.81 40.72 51.41
N ARG A 125 12.18 41.88 51.16
CA ARG A 125 11.63 42.75 52.20
C ARG A 125 10.22 43.18 51.76
N ASP A 126 9.30 43.21 52.72
CA ASP A 126 7.91 43.66 52.50
C ASP A 126 7.26 43.13 51.19
N GLU A 127 7.41 41.83 50.94
CA GLU A 127 6.91 41.16 49.74
C GLU A 127 7.60 41.58 48.43
N GLN A 128 8.64 42.42 48.47
CA GLN A 128 9.42 42.82 47.31
C GLN A 128 10.82 42.21 47.32
N GLN A 129 11.30 41.82 46.17
CA GLN A 129 12.65 41.34 45.97
C GLN A 129 13.55 42.52 45.55
N PHE A 130 14.70 42.59 46.18
CA PHE A 130 15.74 43.58 45.89
C PHE A 130 17.01 42.87 45.41
N ALA A 131 17.67 43.41 44.40
CA ALA A 131 19.04 43.09 44.06
C ALA A 131 19.97 44.00 44.86
N GLU A 132 20.95 43.41 45.51
CA GLU A 132 21.83 44.14 46.41
C GLU A 132 23.26 43.83 46.15
N ALA A 133 24.11 44.88 46.32
CA ALA A 133 25.54 44.77 46.31
C ALA A 133 26.13 45.62 47.45
N ALA A 134 26.90 45.02 48.33
CA ALA A 134 27.55 45.69 49.46
C ALA A 134 29.07 45.72 49.26
N LEU A 135 29.65 46.85 49.57
CA LEU A 135 31.09 47.10 49.46
C LEU A 135 31.65 47.52 50.82
N PRO A 136 32.59 46.79 51.43
CA PRO A 136 33.28 47.26 52.61
C PRO A 136 34.30 48.34 52.26
N MET A 137 34.39 49.36 53.14
CA MET A 137 35.33 50.49 53.09
C MET A 137 36.11 50.53 54.38
N GLU A 138 37.34 51.09 54.33
CA GLU A 138 38.25 51.28 55.47
C GLU A 138 38.42 50.02 56.38
N GLY A 139 38.73 48.89 55.75
CA GLY A 139 38.96 47.66 56.49
C GLY A 139 37.71 47.06 57.15
N GLY A 140 36.51 47.41 56.62
CA GLY A 140 35.22 46.87 57.09
C GLY A 140 34.52 47.75 58.14
N THR A 141 35.10 48.89 58.52
CA THR A 141 34.48 49.85 59.45
C THR A 141 33.21 50.46 58.89
N TYR A 142 33.17 50.66 57.59
CA TYR A 142 31.97 51.12 56.86
C TYR A 142 31.61 50.13 55.74
N VAL A 143 30.32 50.00 55.49
CA VAL A 143 29.78 49.19 54.37
C VAL A 143 28.81 50.06 53.59
N VAL A 144 29.00 50.18 52.30
CA VAL A 144 28.03 50.85 51.38
C VAL A 144 27.19 49.77 50.73
N LEU A 145 25.89 49.87 50.86
CA LEU A 145 24.88 49.00 50.25
C LEU A 145 24.22 49.72 49.09
N LEU A 146 24.22 49.09 47.95
CA LEU A 146 23.41 49.43 46.78
C LEU A 146 22.24 48.49 46.70
N SER A 147 21.00 49.00 46.80
CA SER A 147 19.80 48.21 46.74
C SER A 147 18.87 48.71 45.64
N ALA A 148 18.45 47.81 44.73
CA ALA A 148 17.54 48.14 43.66
C ALA A 148 16.34 47.17 43.65
N PRO A 149 15.10 47.69 43.56
CA PRO A 149 13.92 46.81 43.48
C PRO A 149 13.90 46.04 42.17
N LEU A 150 13.66 44.73 42.23
CA LEU A 150 13.49 43.85 41.05
C LEU A 150 12.08 43.92 40.43
N ARG A 151 11.19 44.70 41.05
CA ARG A 151 9.76 44.76 40.63
C ARG A 151 9.59 45.08 39.15
N ASP A 152 10.29 46.06 38.61
CA ASP A 152 10.19 46.51 37.23
C ASP A 152 10.74 45.47 36.24
N SER A 153 11.86 44.81 36.65
CA SER A 153 12.49 43.74 35.87
C SER A 153 11.60 42.49 35.89
N LEU A 154 11.03 42.14 37.00
CA LEU A 154 10.11 40.98 37.15
C LEU A 154 8.74 41.23 36.51
N ALA A 155 8.22 42.51 36.48
CA ALA A 155 7.01 42.88 35.78
C ALA A 155 7.08 42.53 34.27
N SER A 156 8.27 42.69 33.66
CA SER A 156 8.50 42.29 32.30
C SER A 156 8.38 40.77 32.08
N VAL A 157 8.84 39.97 33.06
CA VAL A 157 8.71 38.52 33.00
C VAL A 157 7.24 38.10 33.08
N HIS A 158 6.46 38.72 33.96
CA HIS A 158 5.02 38.48 34.04
C HIS A 158 4.26 38.83 32.77
N LEU A 159 4.65 39.91 32.10
CA LEU A 159 4.07 40.29 30.82
C LEU A 159 4.39 39.27 29.73
N VAL A 160 5.62 38.79 29.65
CA VAL A 160 6.06 37.73 28.71
C VAL A 160 5.29 36.44 28.99
N ARG A 161 5.21 36.02 30.26
CA ARG A 161 4.47 34.82 30.65
C ARG A 161 3.00 34.89 30.26
N ARG A 162 2.34 36.02 30.49
CA ARG A 162 0.94 36.21 30.07
C ARG A 162 0.75 36.14 28.57
N ARG A 163 1.68 36.74 27.79
CA ARG A 163 1.65 36.66 26.31
C ARG A 163 1.88 35.22 25.83
N LEU A 164 2.82 34.49 26.42
CA LEU A 164 3.05 33.07 26.12
C LEU A 164 1.81 32.23 26.42
N PHE A 165 1.15 32.47 27.54
CA PHE A 165 -0.07 31.76 27.90
C PHE A 165 -1.22 32.00 26.88
N ILE A 166 -1.44 33.26 26.48
CA ILE A 166 -2.44 33.60 25.47
C ILE A 166 -2.09 32.98 24.11
N ALA A 167 -0.84 33.10 23.68
CA ALA A 167 -0.37 32.47 22.44
C ALA A 167 -0.52 30.95 22.49
N GLY A 168 -0.31 30.35 23.66
CA GLY A 168 -0.52 28.92 23.93
C GLY A 168 -1.96 28.49 23.74
N ILE A 169 -2.91 29.23 24.28
CA ILE A 169 -4.34 28.92 24.10
C ILE A 169 -4.73 29.01 22.62
N ILE A 170 -4.26 30.03 21.92
CA ILE A 170 -4.53 30.21 20.47
C ILE A 170 -3.92 29.05 19.67
N ALA A 171 -2.67 28.67 19.95
CA ALA A 171 -1.99 27.56 19.29
C ALA A 171 -2.71 26.22 19.54
N LEU A 172 -3.18 26.00 20.78
CA LEU A 172 -3.93 24.80 21.15
C LEU A 172 -5.28 24.74 20.43
N ALA A 173 -6.02 25.84 20.39
CA ALA A 173 -7.29 25.93 19.67
C ALA A 173 -7.09 25.70 18.16
N ALA A 174 -6.08 26.35 17.56
CA ALA A 174 -5.72 26.16 16.15
C ALA A 174 -5.33 24.71 15.85
N SER A 175 -4.53 24.06 16.70
CA SER A 175 -4.13 22.65 16.52
C SER A 175 -5.31 21.70 16.55
N LEU A 176 -6.31 21.94 17.43
CA LEU A 176 -7.53 21.15 17.49
C LEU A 176 -8.36 21.30 16.20
N VAL A 177 -8.51 22.53 15.71
CA VAL A 177 -9.28 22.81 14.48
C VAL A 177 -8.61 22.17 13.26
N VAL A 178 -7.32 22.40 13.07
CA VAL A 178 -6.55 21.87 11.94
C VAL A 178 -6.49 20.33 12.01
N GLY A 179 -6.21 19.78 13.18
CA GLY A 179 -6.19 18.35 13.40
C GLY A 179 -7.53 17.69 13.10
N TYR A 180 -8.64 18.28 13.55
CA TYR A 180 -9.98 17.78 13.25
C TYR A 180 -10.32 17.87 11.77
N ALA A 181 -10.00 18.98 11.10
CA ALA A 181 -10.24 19.16 9.68
C ALA A 181 -9.47 18.13 8.84
N ALA A 182 -8.17 17.98 9.08
CA ALA A 182 -7.34 17.00 8.39
C ALA A 182 -7.88 15.57 8.60
N ALA A 183 -8.10 15.18 9.85
CA ALA A 183 -8.57 13.85 10.18
C ALA A 183 -9.99 13.57 9.62
N SER A 184 -10.88 14.56 9.58
CA SER A 184 -12.21 14.41 8.99
C SER A 184 -12.16 14.25 7.46
N MET A 185 -11.17 14.85 6.81
CA MET A 185 -10.93 14.68 5.37
C MET A 185 -10.47 13.24 5.07
N PHE A 186 -9.49 12.71 5.81
CA PHE A 186 -9.06 11.32 5.67
C PHE A 186 -10.16 10.32 5.98
N ALA A 187 -10.90 10.53 7.07
CA ALA A 187 -11.99 9.64 7.45
C ALA A 187 -13.13 9.62 6.42
N ARG A 188 -13.38 10.72 5.71
CA ARG A 188 -14.37 10.75 4.60
C ARG A 188 -13.90 9.92 3.40
N ARG A 189 -12.62 10.01 3.04
CA ARG A 189 -12.04 9.22 1.94
C ARG A 189 -12.09 7.74 2.26
N LEU A 190 -11.69 7.35 3.47
CA LEU A 190 -11.72 5.95 3.91
C LEU A 190 -13.13 5.36 3.91
N ARG A 191 -14.12 6.12 4.39
CA ARG A 191 -15.53 5.70 4.35
C ARG A 191 -16.10 5.57 2.92
N ARG A 192 -15.56 6.30 1.95
CA ARG A 192 -15.93 6.09 0.53
C ARG A 192 -15.40 4.74 0.02
N LEU A 193 -14.17 4.39 0.38
CA LEU A 193 -13.58 3.10 0.02
C LEU A 193 -14.31 1.94 0.71
N GLU A 194 -14.68 2.08 1.98
CA GLU A 194 -15.48 1.11 2.73
C GLU A 194 -16.80 0.82 2.01
N ARG A 195 -17.57 1.86 1.67
CA ARG A 195 -18.83 1.69 0.93
C ARG A 195 -18.63 1.11 -0.47
N ALA A 196 -17.53 1.45 -1.15
CA ALA A 196 -17.21 0.85 -2.43
C ALA A 196 -16.89 -0.64 -2.28
N ALA A 197 -16.16 -1.02 -1.24
CA ALA A 197 -15.88 -2.42 -0.93
C ALA A 197 -17.17 -3.21 -0.59
N GLU A 198 -18.08 -2.62 0.18
CA GLU A 198 -19.39 -3.21 0.49
C GLU A 198 -20.21 -3.44 -0.80
N ARG A 199 -20.31 -2.43 -1.69
CA ARG A 199 -20.98 -2.61 -3.00
C ARG A 199 -20.38 -3.72 -3.84
N ILE A 200 -19.03 -3.78 -3.90
CA ILE A 200 -18.32 -4.85 -4.62
C ILE A 200 -18.65 -6.23 -4.01
N ALA A 201 -18.70 -6.33 -2.68
CA ALA A 201 -19.06 -7.56 -1.98
C ALA A 201 -20.50 -7.99 -2.27
N ASP A 202 -21.42 -7.03 -2.43
CA ASP A 202 -22.81 -7.26 -2.79
C ASP A 202 -23.02 -7.55 -4.31
N GLY A 203 -21.93 -7.56 -5.08
CA GLY A 203 -21.97 -7.82 -6.52
C GLY A 203 -22.33 -6.63 -7.40
N ASP A 204 -22.35 -5.42 -6.84
CA ASP A 204 -22.51 -4.19 -7.61
C ASP A 204 -21.14 -3.66 -8.08
N PHE A 205 -20.84 -3.91 -9.32
CA PHE A 205 -19.61 -3.48 -10.00
C PHE A 205 -19.83 -2.24 -10.89
N GLY A 206 -20.99 -1.57 -10.83
CA GLY A 206 -21.36 -0.51 -11.78
C GLY A 206 -20.55 0.76 -11.58
N GLU A 207 -20.32 1.19 -10.33
CA GLU A 207 -19.63 2.45 -10.04
C GLU A 207 -18.12 2.28 -9.86
N PRO A 208 -17.29 3.11 -10.52
CA PRO A 208 -15.84 3.06 -10.37
C PRO A 208 -15.41 3.54 -8.97
N VAL A 209 -14.37 2.92 -8.43
CA VAL A 209 -13.72 3.36 -7.20
C VAL A 209 -12.72 4.46 -7.54
N SER A 210 -13.14 5.74 -7.41
CA SER A 210 -12.30 6.88 -7.73
C SER A 210 -11.80 7.61 -6.49
N ASP A 211 -10.51 7.84 -6.41
CA ASP A 211 -9.86 8.76 -5.48
C ASP A 211 -8.74 9.50 -6.21
N SER A 212 -8.74 10.83 -6.14
CA SER A 212 -7.76 11.68 -6.83
C SER A 212 -6.45 11.86 -6.05
N GLY A 213 -6.32 11.29 -4.86
CA GLY A 213 -5.13 11.38 -4.02
C GLY A 213 -3.92 10.65 -4.62
N ARG A 214 -2.73 11.23 -4.37
CA ARG A 214 -1.42 10.61 -4.72
C ARG A 214 -0.74 9.99 -3.50
N ASP A 215 -1.48 9.86 -2.42
CA ASP A 215 -1.07 9.25 -1.15
C ASP A 215 -1.44 7.76 -1.08
N GLU A 216 -1.17 7.13 0.04
CA GLU A 216 -1.43 5.71 0.30
C GLU A 216 -2.92 5.35 0.16
N VAL A 217 -3.82 6.29 0.49
CA VAL A 217 -5.27 6.11 0.32
C VAL A 217 -5.63 6.07 -1.18
N GLY A 218 -5.00 6.92 -1.98
CA GLY A 218 -5.15 6.91 -3.44
C GLY A 218 -4.59 5.64 -4.07
N GLU A 219 -3.47 5.09 -3.58
CA GLU A 219 -2.95 3.78 -4.02
C GLU A 219 -3.92 2.64 -3.71
N LEU A 220 -4.46 2.64 -2.51
CA LEU A 220 -5.47 1.67 -2.10
C LEU A 220 -6.72 1.75 -2.98
N ALA A 221 -7.20 2.95 -3.28
CA ALA A 221 -8.33 3.15 -4.19
C ALA A 221 -8.07 2.58 -5.59
N ARG A 222 -6.86 2.79 -6.14
CA ARG A 222 -6.46 2.20 -7.44
C ARG A 222 -6.40 0.67 -7.38
N ALA A 223 -5.96 0.08 -6.26
CA ALA A 223 -5.96 -1.36 -6.08
C ALA A 223 -7.39 -1.93 -6.04
N PHE A 224 -8.31 -1.28 -5.32
CA PHE A 224 -9.74 -1.63 -5.29
C PHE A 224 -10.37 -1.52 -6.68
N GLU A 225 -10.05 -0.47 -7.45
CA GLU A 225 -10.56 -0.30 -8.82
C GLU A 225 -10.10 -1.43 -9.74
N ARG A 226 -8.83 -1.84 -9.69
CA ARG A 226 -8.34 -3.00 -10.45
C ARG A 226 -9.07 -4.30 -10.05
N MET A 227 -9.29 -4.51 -8.75
CA MET A 227 -10.04 -5.67 -8.25
C MET A 227 -11.49 -5.64 -8.76
N ARG A 228 -12.19 -4.49 -8.66
CA ARG A 228 -13.55 -4.30 -9.17
C ARG A 228 -13.64 -4.63 -10.66
N GLN A 229 -12.70 -4.12 -11.47
CA GLN A 229 -12.67 -4.38 -12.92
C GLN A 229 -12.52 -5.86 -13.23
N ARG A 230 -11.63 -6.56 -12.51
CA ARG A 230 -11.46 -8.01 -12.66
C ARG A 230 -12.72 -8.78 -12.29
N LEU A 231 -13.33 -8.45 -11.15
CA LEU A 231 -14.58 -9.11 -10.72
C LEU A 231 -15.73 -8.81 -11.68
N ALA A 232 -15.86 -7.57 -12.15
CA ALA A 232 -16.86 -7.20 -13.15
C ALA A 232 -16.66 -7.95 -14.48
N GLY A 233 -15.41 -8.18 -14.89
CA GLY A 233 -15.07 -9.00 -16.05
C GLY A 233 -15.47 -10.46 -15.87
N LEU A 234 -15.11 -11.05 -14.74
CA LEU A 234 -15.47 -12.44 -14.42
C LEU A 234 -16.99 -12.65 -14.35
N GLU A 235 -17.72 -11.73 -13.72
CA GLU A 235 -19.17 -11.84 -13.62
C GLU A 235 -19.87 -11.67 -14.98
N ARG A 236 -19.35 -10.81 -15.85
CA ARG A 236 -19.85 -10.69 -17.25
C ARG A 236 -19.63 -11.99 -18.00
N ALA A 237 -18.39 -12.49 -18.02
CA ALA A 237 -18.06 -13.74 -18.70
C ALA A 237 -18.92 -14.91 -18.17
N ARG A 238 -19.17 -14.97 -16.85
CA ARG A 238 -20.05 -15.97 -16.25
C ARG A 238 -21.50 -15.84 -16.74
N ARG A 239 -22.05 -14.63 -16.82
CA ARG A 239 -23.43 -14.41 -17.31
C ARG A 239 -23.56 -14.75 -18.77
N GLU A 240 -22.59 -14.35 -19.60
CA GLU A 240 -22.55 -14.69 -21.02
C GLU A 240 -22.45 -16.21 -21.23
N PHE A 241 -21.61 -16.88 -20.44
CA PHE A 241 -21.52 -18.34 -20.45
C PHE A 241 -22.87 -19.02 -20.16
N ILE A 242 -23.56 -18.62 -19.08
CA ILE A 242 -24.86 -19.18 -18.71
C ILE A 242 -25.94 -18.89 -19.77
N ALA A 243 -25.92 -17.68 -20.33
CA ALA A 243 -26.87 -17.29 -21.38
C ALA A 243 -26.65 -18.13 -22.64
N ASN A 244 -25.41 -18.25 -23.11
CA ASN A 244 -25.06 -19.01 -24.31
C ASN A 244 -25.33 -20.51 -24.12
N ALA A 245 -24.93 -21.09 -22.98
CA ALA A 245 -25.24 -22.48 -22.66
C ALA A 245 -26.74 -22.75 -22.68
N SER A 246 -27.56 -21.85 -22.12
CA SER A 246 -29.02 -21.96 -22.12
C SER A 246 -29.61 -21.90 -23.53
N HIS A 247 -29.06 -21.05 -24.39
CA HIS A 247 -29.48 -20.96 -25.79
C HIS A 247 -29.11 -22.21 -26.58
N GLU A 248 -27.88 -22.71 -26.45
CA GLU A 248 -27.39 -23.90 -27.15
C GLU A 248 -28.09 -25.19 -26.71
N LEU A 249 -28.56 -25.25 -25.45
CA LEU A 249 -29.39 -26.37 -24.94
C LEU A 249 -30.83 -26.26 -25.41
N ARG A 250 -31.42 -25.06 -25.46
CA ARG A 250 -32.85 -24.87 -25.78
C ARG A 250 -33.19 -25.27 -27.21
N THR A 251 -32.35 -24.89 -28.17
CA THR A 251 -32.62 -25.15 -29.59
C THR A 251 -32.84 -26.64 -29.93
N PRO A 252 -31.91 -27.56 -29.58
CA PRO A 252 -32.12 -28.99 -29.84
C PRO A 252 -33.26 -29.58 -29.04
N LEU A 253 -33.53 -29.12 -27.80
CA LEU A 253 -34.66 -29.57 -27.00
C LEU A 253 -36.01 -29.24 -27.66
N PHE A 254 -36.16 -28.00 -28.18
CA PHE A 254 -37.37 -27.63 -28.93
C PHE A 254 -37.52 -28.43 -30.21
N SER A 255 -36.42 -28.68 -30.94
CA SER A 255 -36.43 -29.51 -32.14
C SER A 255 -36.86 -30.94 -31.83
N LEU A 256 -36.32 -31.54 -30.76
CA LEU A 256 -36.74 -32.88 -30.29
C LEU A 256 -38.21 -32.93 -29.90
N GLY A 257 -38.70 -31.92 -29.17
CA GLY A 257 -40.12 -31.82 -28.83
C GLY A 257 -41.04 -31.75 -30.04
N GLY A 258 -40.64 -30.91 -31.04
CA GLY A 258 -41.42 -30.81 -32.29
C GLY A 258 -41.43 -32.08 -33.11
N PHE A 259 -40.32 -32.79 -33.24
CA PHE A 259 -40.29 -34.07 -33.96
C PHE A 259 -41.12 -35.16 -33.19
N LEU A 260 -41.08 -35.14 -31.87
CA LEU A 260 -41.88 -36.07 -31.06
C LEU A 260 -43.36 -35.80 -31.24
N GLU A 261 -43.80 -34.54 -31.23
CA GLU A 261 -45.21 -34.16 -31.44
C GLU A 261 -45.72 -34.56 -32.85
N LEU A 262 -44.85 -34.38 -33.87
CA LEU A 262 -45.19 -34.83 -35.26
C LEU A 262 -45.30 -36.36 -35.35
N LEU A 263 -44.40 -37.10 -34.68
CA LEU A 263 -44.44 -38.57 -34.65
C LEU A 263 -45.65 -39.12 -33.91
N GLU A 264 -46.18 -38.38 -32.91
CA GLU A 264 -47.34 -38.80 -32.13
C GLU A 264 -48.66 -38.45 -32.80
N ASN A 265 -48.74 -37.30 -33.47
CA ASN A 265 -50.03 -36.74 -33.94
C ASN A 265 -50.28 -36.86 -35.44
N GLU A 266 -49.27 -37.20 -36.22
CA GLU A 266 -49.41 -37.31 -37.69
C GLU A 266 -49.21 -38.75 -38.18
N ASP A 267 -49.98 -39.15 -39.19
CA ASP A 267 -49.84 -40.46 -39.85
C ASP A 267 -48.74 -40.37 -40.93
N LEU A 268 -47.49 -40.54 -40.47
CA LEU A 268 -46.29 -40.37 -41.30
C LEU A 268 -45.93 -41.71 -41.98
N ASP A 269 -45.43 -41.62 -43.20
CA ASP A 269 -44.85 -42.78 -43.89
C ASP A 269 -43.54 -43.26 -43.20
N GLN A 270 -43.21 -44.55 -43.40
CA GLN A 270 -42.04 -45.16 -42.74
C GLN A 270 -40.72 -44.48 -43.04
N GLN A 271 -40.58 -43.83 -44.20
CA GLN A 271 -39.36 -43.16 -44.59
C GLN A 271 -39.21 -41.87 -43.76
N THR A 272 -40.25 -41.04 -43.70
CA THR A 272 -40.29 -39.80 -42.89
C THR A 272 -40.09 -40.07 -41.41
N GLN A 273 -40.70 -41.16 -40.88
CA GLN A 273 -40.46 -41.57 -39.48
C GLN A 273 -38.98 -41.90 -39.20
N ARG A 274 -38.31 -42.62 -40.15
CA ARG A 274 -36.87 -42.92 -39.98
C ARG A 274 -36.02 -41.69 -40.06
N GLU A 275 -36.34 -40.74 -40.91
CA GLU A 275 -35.60 -39.46 -41.06
C GLU A 275 -35.75 -38.63 -39.77
N PHE A 276 -36.94 -38.52 -39.20
CA PHE A 276 -37.17 -37.84 -37.93
C PHE A 276 -36.40 -38.48 -36.77
N LEU A 277 -36.46 -39.82 -36.66
CA LEU A 277 -35.71 -40.55 -35.67
C LEU A 277 -34.20 -40.41 -35.83
N ALA A 278 -33.67 -40.35 -37.05
CA ALA A 278 -32.25 -40.09 -37.30
C ALA A 278 -31.87 -38.68 -36.89
N THR A 279 -32.67 -37.67 -37.23
CA THR A 279 -32.44 -36.28 -36.81
C THR A 279 -32.54 -36.12 -35.28
N MET A 280 -33.50 -36.76 -34.66
CA MET A 280 -33.59 -36.76 -33.18
C MET A 280 -32.35 -37.37 -32.54
N ARG A 281 -31.82 -38.46 -33.11
CA ARG A 281 -30.57 -39.07 -32.61
C ARG A 281 -29.38 -38.11 -32.73
N GLU A 282 -29.23 -37.43 -33.85
CA GLU A 282 -28.21 -36.39 -34.01
C GLU A 282 -28.34 -35.25 -32.97
N GLN A 283 -29.58 -34.82 -32.66
CA GLN A 283 -29.80 -33.80 -31.63
C GLN A 283 -29.45 -34.32 -30.22
N ILE A 284 -29.71 -35.60 -29.91
CA ILE A 284 -29.32 -36.22 -28.63
C ILE A 284 -27.79 -36.30 -28.52
N ASP A 285 -27.11 -36.73 -29.56
CA ASP A 285 -25.65 -36.83 -29.60
C ASP A 285 -25.01 -35.45 -29.42
N ARG A 286 -25.56 -34.41 -30.10
CA ARG A 286 -25.15 -33.02 -29.93
C ARG A 286 -25.35 -32.52 -28.49
N LEU A 287 -26.48 -32.78 -27.87
CA LEU A 287 -26.77 -32.42 -26.46
C LEU A 287 -25.81 -33.11 -25.48
N THR A 288 -25.54 -34.39 -25.72
CA THR A 288 -24.63 -35.18 -24.91
C THR A 288 -23.21 -34.60 -24.97
N LYS A 289 -22.74 -34.26 -26.18
CA LYS A 289 -21.45 -33.60 -26.36
C LYS A 289 -21.39 -32.23 -25.66
N LEU A 290 -22.42 -31.38 -25.86
CA LEU A 290 -22.47 -30.08 -25.22
C LEU A 290 -22.47 -30.21 -23.69
N ALA A 291 -23.21 -31.16 -23.12
CA ALA A 291 -23.20 -31.40 -21.67
C ALA A 291 -21.82 -31.84 -21.16
N THR A 292 -21.14 -32.72 -21.91
CA THR A 292 -19.76 -33.15 -21.59
C THR A 292 -18.77 -31.97 -21.66
N ASP A 293 -18.83 -31.18 -22.73
CA ASP A 293 -17.99 -30.00 -22.94
C ASP A 293 -18.17 -28.98 -21.79
N LEU A 294 -19.42 -28.73 -21.35
CA LEU A 294 -19.74 -27.85 -20.21
C LEU A 294 -19.19 -28.38 -18.89
N LEU A 295 -19.27 -29.71 -18.66
CA LEU A 295 -18.72 -30.35 -17.47
C LEU A 295 -17.20 -30.24 -17.43
N ASP A 296 -16.52 -30.48 -18.57
CA ASP A 296 -15.08 -30.36 -18.68
C ASP A 296 -14.62 -28.93 -18.41
N LEU A 297 -15.28 -27.96 -19.03
CA LEU A 297 -14.98 -26.54 -18.81
C LEU A 297 -15.22 -26.12 -17.35
N SER A 298 -16.31 -26.60 -16.75
CA SER A 298 -16.58 -26.35 -15.31
C SER A 298 -15.51 -26.94 -14.40
N ARG A 299 -14.94 -28.11 -14.75
CA ARG A 299 -13.82 -28.72 -13.99
C ARG A 299 -12.53 -27.95 -14.16
N VAL A 300 -12.25 -27.43 -15.36
CA VAL A 300 -11.11 -26.53 -15.62
C VAL A 300 -11.24 -25.26 -14.79
N ASP A 301 -12.38 -24.56 -14.87
CA ASP A 301 -12.63 -23.31 -14.14
C ASP A 301 -12.53 -23.50 -12.61
N ALA A 302 -12.97 -24.66 -12.10
CA ALA A 302 -12.87 -25.00 -10.69
C ALA A 302 -11.46 -25.43 -10.23
N GLY A 303 -10.49 -25.50 -11.14
CA GLY A 303 -9.14 -26.00 -10.85
C GLY A 303 -9.13 -27.46 -10.39
N ARG A 304 -10.13 -28.25 -10.79
CA ARG A 304 -10.30 -29.64 -10.36
C ARG A 304 -9.66 -30.67 -11.32
N ILE A 305 -9.14 -30.20 -12.44
CA ILE A 305 -8.39 -31.07 -13.35
C ILE A 305 -6.96 -31.15 -12.83
N HIS A 306 -6.57 -32.38 -12.44
CA HIS A 306 -5.19 -32.69 -12.13
C HIS A 306 -4.55 -33.23 -13.40
N VAL A 307 -3.43 -32.66 -13.79
CA VAL A 307 -2.64 -33.10 -14.95
C VAL A 307 -1.58 -34.07 -14.43
N GLU A 308 -1.62 -35.29 -14.91
CA GLU A 308 -0.57 -36.28 -14.62
C GLU A 308 0.60 -36.07 -15.58
N ALA A 309 1.68 -35.46 -15.06
CA ALA A 309 2.86 -35.14 -15.87
C ALA A 309 3.75 -36.37 -16.08
N GLU A 310 3.42 -37.20 -17.09
CA GLU A 310 4.15 -38.40 -17.44
C GLU A 310 4.87 -38.27 -18.80
N PRO A 311 5.89 -39.11 -19.08
CA PRO A 311 6.51 -39.14 -20.39
C PRO A 311 5.49 -39.57 -21.48
N LEU A 312 5.29 -38.72 -22.47
CA LEU A 312 4.32 -38.90 -23.53
C LEU A 312 4.99 -38.98 -24.90
N ASP A 313 4.61 -39.96 -25.71
CA ASP A 313 5.02 -40.11 -27.12
C ASP A 313 4.01 -39.47 -28.05
N LEU A 314 4.31 -38.25 -28.54
CA LEU A 314 3.43 -37.51 -29.46
C LEU A 314 3.25 -38.25 -30.82
N GLY A 315 4.25 -39.04 -31.27
CA GLY A 315 4.11 -39.83 -32.48
C GLY A 315 3.12 -41.00 -32.31
N GLY A 316 3.17 -41.66 -31.14
CA GLY A 316 2.16 -42.66 -30.75
C GLY A 316 0.76 -42.07 -30.74
N LEU A 317 0.63 -40.89 -30.12
CA LEU A 317 -0.65 -40.16 -30.03
C LEU A 317 -1.21 -39.78 -31.42
N ALA A 318 -0.35 -39.29 -32.32
CA ALA A 318 -0.76 -38.99 -33.71
C ALA A 318 -1.30 -40.23 -34.46
N ARG A 319 -0.65 -41.38 -34.28
CA ARG A 319 -1.10 -42.66 -34.86
C ARG A 319 -2.46 -43.08 -34.28
N THR A 320 -2.63 -43.05 -32.96
CA THR A 320 -3.87 -43.39 -32.27
C THR A 320 -5.03 -42.51 -32.78
N LEU A 321 -4.82 -41.19 -32.90
CA LEU A 321 -5.81 -40.26 -33.44
C LEU A 321 -6.19 -40.58 -34.89
N THR A 322 -5.19 -40.89 -35.73
CA THR A 322 -5.45 -41.22 -37.11
C THR A 322 -6.24 -42.51 -37.27
N ASP A 323 -5.95 -43.54 -36.47
CA ASP A 323 -6.69 -44.79 -36.50
C ASP A 323 -8.12 -44.62 -36.00
N GLU A 324 -8.33 -43.83 -34.92
CA GLU A 324 -9.63 -43.49 -34.38
C GLU A 324 -10.53 -42.77 -35.39
N PHE A 325 -10.01 -41.77 -36.10
CA PHE A 325 -10.77 -40.94 -37.03
C PHE A 325 -10.81 -41.43 -38.46
N ARG A 326 -10.10 -42.50 -38.81
CA ARG A 326 -10.02 -43.04 -40.21
C ARG A 326 -11.38 -43.30 -40.81
N ALA A 327 -12.26 -43.96 -40.07
CA ALA A 327 -13.62 -44.29 -40.59
C ALA A 327 -14.45 -43.02 -40.79
N VAL A 328 -14.36 -42.05 -39.86
CA VAL A 328 -15.10 -40.81 -39.90
C VAL A 328 -14.58 -39.94 -41.07
N ALA A 329 -13.27 -39.82 -41.29
CA ALA A 329 -12.67 -39.13 -42.38
C ALA A 329 -13.12 -39.72 -43.74
N LEU A 330 -13.06 -41.03 -43.90
CA LEU A 330 -13.49 -41.71 -45.13
C LEU A 330 -14.99 -41.49 -45.42
N SER A 331 -15.87 -41.56 -44.42
CA SER A 331 -17.30 -41.31 -44.59
C SER A 331 -17.62 -39.85 -44.97
N GLY A 332 -16.81 -38.89 -44.49
CA GLY A 332 -16.90 -37.47 -44.82
C GLY A 332 -16.21 -37.11 -46.17
N GLY A 333 -15.55 -38.08 -46.82
CA GLY A 333 -14.82 -37.88 -48.08
C GLY A 333 -13.48 -37.18 -47.88
N HIS A 334 -12.89 -37.20 -46.67
CA HIS A 334 -11.60 -36.61 -46.34
C HIS A 334 -10.47 -37.63 -46.46
N GLN A 335 -9.26 -37.15 -46.71
CA GLN A 335 -8.03 -37.93 -46.60
C GLN A 335 -7.35 -37.60 -45.27
N LEU A 336 -7.05 -38.64 -44.48
CA LEU A 336 -6.37 -38.50 -43.21
C LEU A 336 -5.01 -39.18 -43.25
N GLU A 337 -3.94 -38.39 -43.02
CA GLU A 337 -2.56 -38.85 -43.18
C GLU A 337 -1.74 -38.56 -41.91
N VAL A 338 -0.84 -39.48 -41.56
CA VAL A 338 0.20 -39.22 -40.56
C VAL A 338 1.53 -39.02 -41.27
N VAL A 339 2.16 -37.91 -41.02
CA VAL A 339 3.50 -37.60 -41.47
C VAL A 339 4.46 -37.69 -40.29
N ASP A 340 5.03 -38.85 -40.09
CA ASP A 340 5.96 -39.10 -38.98
C ASP A 340 7.33 -38.48 -39.29
N ARG A 341 7.58 -37.26 -38.75
CA ARG A 341 8.86 -36.56 -38.93
C ARG A 341 9.80 -36.74 -37.72
N SER A 342 9.28 -36.97 -36.56
CA SER A 342 10.01 -37.23 -35.32
C SER A 342 9.01 -37.59 -34.21
N SER A 343 9.45 -38.39 -33.26
CA SER A 343 8.64 -38.78 -32.07
C SER A 343 9.28 -38.16 -30.81
N PRO A 344 9.15 -36.86 -30.60
CA PRO A 344 9.75 -36.25 -29.43
C PRO A 344 9.02 -36.70 -28.16
N ALA A 345 9.78 -37.14 -27.17
CA ALA A 345 9.26 -37.40 -25.84
C ALA A 345 9.00 -36.05 -25.15
N VAL A 346 7.80 -35.86 -24.63
CA VAL A 346 7.37 -34.70 -23.86
C VAL A 346 6.92 -35.14 -22.48
N VAL A 347 6.73 -34.20 -21.60
CA VAL A 347 6.05 -34.43 -20.33
C VAL A 347 4.63 -33.85 -20.45
N GLY A 348 3.63 -34.68 -20.20
CA GLY A 348 2.23 -34.29 -20.30
C GLY A 348 1.30 -35.41 -19.83
N ASP A 349 0.02 -35.12 -19.92
CA ASP A 349 -1.04 -36.07 -19.61
C ASP A 349 -1.59 -36.65 -20.93
N GLU A 350 -1.45 -37.96 -21.12
CA GLU A 350 -1.83 -38.64 -22.36
C GLU A 350 -3.33 -38.50 -22.65
N GLU A 351 -4.18 -38.64 -21.63
CA GLU A 351 -5.64 -38.50 -21.80
C GLU A 351 -6.01 -37.10 -22.24
N ARG A 352 -5.40 -36.06 -21.65
CA ARG A 352 -5.67 -34.67 -22.01
C ARG A 352 -5.08 -34.32 -23.37
N ALA A 353 -3.90 -34.84 -23.69
CA ALA A 353 -3.30 -34.66 -25.03
C ALA A 353 -4.13 -35.31 -26.13
N LEU A 354 -4.65 -36.55 -25.88
CA LEU A 354 -5.60 -37.21 -26.77
C LEU A 354 -6.91 -36.41 -26.92
N GLN A 355 -7.44 -35.89 -25.80
CA GLN A 355 -8.65 -35.06 -25.84
C GLN A 355 -8.45 -33.81 -26.72
N ILE A 356 -7.32 -33.09 -26.56
CA ILE A 356 -6.97 -31.94 -27.41
C ILE A 356 -6.84 -32.40 -28.87
N GLY A 357 -6.11 -33.49 -29.11
CA GLY A 357 -5.94 -34.04 -30.47
C GLY A 357 -7.25 -34.38 -31.15
N ARG A 358 -8.19 -35.00 -30.43
CA ARG A 358 -9.54 -35.30 -30.94
C ARG A 358 -10.29 -34.02 -31.33
N ILE A 359 -10.26 -32.99 -30.50
CA ILE A 359 -10.87 -31.69 -30.77
C ILE A 359 -10.29 -31.06 -32.04
N LEU A 360 -8.97 -31.09 -32.20
CA LEU A 360 -8.31 -30.51 -33.37
C LEU A 360 -8.59 -31.27 -34.67
N VAL A 361 -8.58 -32.62 -34.61
CA VAL A 361 -8.89 -33.47 -35.77
C VAL A 361 -10.36 -33.33 -36.16
N GLU A 362 -11.26 -33.40 -35.15
CA GLU A 362 -12.71 -33.22 -35.42
C GLU A 362 -12.99 -31.84 -36.03
N ASN A 363 -12.33 -30.80 -35.54
CA ASN A 363 -12.48 -29.44 -36.06
C ASN A 363 -12.08 -29.39 -37.56
N ALA A 364 -10.96 -30.03 -37.93
CA ALA A 364 -10.51 -30.10 -39.30
C ALA A 364 -11.52 -30.87 -40.18
N LEU A 365 -12.07 -32.00 -39.72
CA LEU A 365 -12.99 -32.82 -40.49
C LEU A 365 -14.40 -32.18 -40.62
N VAL A 366 -14.86 -31.46 -39.61
CA VAL A 366 -16.22 -30.88 -39.59
C VAL A 366 -16.28 -29.54 -40.31
N HIS A 367 -15.22 -28.74 -40.27
CA HIS A 367 -15.20 -27.38 -40.82
C HIS A 367 -14.58 -27.26 -42.20
N THR A 368 -14.16 -28.37 -42.81
CA THR A 368 -13.62 -28.36 -44.19
C THR A 368 -14.54 -29.11 -45.15
N PRO A 369 -14.55 -28.77 -46.41
CA PRO A 369 -15.38 -29.47 -47.45
C PRO A 369 -14.83 -30.88 -47.73
N SER A 370 -15.72 -31.77 -48.20
CA SER A 370 -15.30 -33.07 -48.73
C SER A 370 -14.20 -32.94 -49.77
N GLY A 371 -13.20 -33.82 -49.74
CA GLY A 371 -12.00 -33.78 -50.58
C GLY A 371 -10.79 -33.12 -49.90
N THR A 372 -10.95 -32.51 -48.71
CA THR A 372 -9.84 -31.93 -47.94
C THR A 372 -8.92 -33.01 -47.39
N THR A 373 -7.62 -32.76 -47.40
CA THR A 373 -6.60 -33.59 -46.78
C THR A 373 -6.27 -33.04 -45.42
N VAL A 374 -6.40 -33.88 -44.40
CA VAL A 374 -6.03 -33.56 -42.99
C VAL A 374 -4.75 -34.33 -42.66
N ARG A 375 -3.67 -33.61 -42.28
CA ARG A 375 -2.37 -34.19 -41.95
C ARG A 375 -2.03 -33.99 -40.48
N LEU A 376 -1.70 -35.09 -39.80
CA LEU A 376 -1.14 -35.08 -38.45
C LEU A 376 0.36 -35.20 -38.57
N SER A 377 1.11 -34.34 -37.91
CA SER A 377 2.56 -34.45 -37.86
C SER A 377 3.11 -34.03 -36.49
N THR A 378 4.29 -34.54 -36.17
CA THR A 378 5.00 -34.19 -34.95
C THR A 378 6.36 -33.58 -35.28
N ALA A 379 6.77 -32.57 -34.50
CA ALA A 379 8.04 -31.91 -34.69
C ALA A 379 8.63 -31.43 -33.37
N ARG A 380 9.93 -31.20 -33.34
CA ARG A 380 10.61 -30.53 -32.23
C ARG A 380 11.03 -29.12 -32.67
N ARG A 381 10.74 -28.10 -31.85
CA ARG A 381 11.07 -26.70 -32.14
C ARG A 381 11.52 -25.98 -30.85
N ASN A 382 12.80 -25.55 -30.80
CA ASN A 382 13.32 -24.69 -29.74
C ASN A 382 13.00 -25.14 -28.30
N GLY A 383 13.19 -26.42 -27.98
CA GLY A 383 12.94 -26.96 -26.63
C GLY A 383 11.49 -27.30 -26.34
N THR A 384 10.59 -27.16 -27.32
CA THR A 384 9.21 -27.63 -27.30
C THR A 384 8.98 -28.70 -28.34
N ALA A 385 7.96 -29.49 -28.17
CA ALA A 385 7.48 -30.45 -29.16
C ALA A 385 6.05 -30.07 -29.58
N LEU A 386 5.74 -30.34 -30.83
CA LEU A 386 4.48 -29.99 -31.45
C LEU A 386 3.79 -31.25 -31.97
N LEU A 387 2.50 -31.36 -31.70
CA LEU A 387 1.56 -32.17 -32.47
C LEU A 387 0.72 -31.22 -33.33
N THR A 388 0.86 -31.30 -34.65
CA THR A 388 0.14 -30.44 -35.58
C THR A 388 -0.96 -31.20 -36.28
N VAL A 389 -2.11 -30.55 -36.42
CA VAL A 389 -3.23 -30.95 -37.30
C VAL A 389 -3.34 -29.85 -38.38
N GLU A 390 -3.06 -30.23 -39.62
CA GLU A 390 -3.06 -29.37 -40.79
C GLU A 390 -4.16 -29.78 -41.70
N ASP A 391 -4.95 -28.84 -42.22
CA ASP A 391 -5.92 -29.05 -43.29
C ASP A 391 -5.64 -28.11 -44.50
N ASP A 392 -5.96 -28.59 -45.70
CA ASP A 392 -5.92 -27.80 -46.94
C ASP A 392 -7.30 -27.19 -47.30
N GLY A 393 -8.10 -26.90 -46.29
CA GLY A 393 -9.41 -26.27 -46.39
C GLY A 393 -9.35 -24.77 -46.71
N PRO A 394 -10.51 -24.10 -46.67
CA PRO A 394 -10.62 -22.68 -47.07
C PRO A 394 -9.88 -21.71 -46.12
N GLY A 395 -9.46 -22.17 -44.96
CA GLY A 395 -8.86 -21.33 -43.94
C GLY A 395 -9.89 -20.63 -43.04
N ILE A 396 -9.40 -19.79 -42.13
CA ILE A 396 -10.21 -19.01 -41.17
C ILE A 396 -10.07 -17.53 -41.56
N PRO A 397 -11.19 -16.77 -41.68
CA PRO A 397 -11.10 -15.34 -41.93
C PRO A 397 -10.25 -14.60 -40.87
N ALA A 398 -9.43 -13.64 -41.31
CA ALA A 398 -8.48 -12.96 -40.42
C ALA A 398 -9.15 -12.24 -39.23
N GLN A 399 -10.38 -11.79 -39.39
CA GLN A 399 -11.18 -11.15 -38.34
C GLN A 399 -11.57 -12.13 -37.21
N ASP A 400 -11.71 -13.43 -37.54
CA ASP A 400 -12.17 -14.45 -36.62
C ASP A 400 -11.03 -15.10 -35.83
N VAL A 401 -9.79 -15.03 -36.35
CA VAL A 401 -8.58 -15.62 -35.76
C VAL A 401 -8.37 -15.22 -34.27
N PRO A 402 -8.57 -13.96 -33.86
CA PRO A 402 -8.41 -13.58 -32.45
C PRO A 402 -9.44 -14.22 -31.50
N HIS A 403 -10.58 -14.70 -32.03
CA HIS A 403 -11.75 -15.12 -31.26
C HIS A 403 -12.02 -16.62 -31.29
N ILE A 404 -11.32 -17.40 -32.11
CA ILE A 404 -11.61 -18.83 -32.27
C ILE A 404 -11.43 -19.66 -30.99
N PHE A 405 -10.68 -19.17 -30.02
CA PHE A 405 -10.52 -19.81 -28.70
C PHE A 405 -11.50 -19.26 -27.65
N ASP A 406 -12.32 -18.25 -28.03
CA ASP A 406 -13.37 -17.75 -27.13
C ASP A 406 -14.49 -18.77 -27.00
N ARG A 407 -15.07 -18.90 -25.80
CA ARG A 407 -16.14 -19.86 -25.51
C ARG A 407 -17.39 -19.52 -26.32
N PHE A 408 -18.01 -20.54 -26.95
CA PHE A 408 -19.18 -20.41 -27.81
C PHE A 408 -18.96 -19.61 -29.11
N TYR A 409 -17.72 -19.26 -29.42
CA TYR A 409 -17.44 -18.56 -30.66
C TYR A 409 -17.57 -19.47 -31.88
N ARG A 410 -18.20 -18.96 -32.93
CA ARG A 410 -18.39 -19.64 -34.22
C ARG A 410 -18.21 -18.61 -35.36
N VAL A 411 -17.50 -19.02 -36.38
CA VAL A 411 -17.35 -18.20 -37.59
C VAL A 411 -18.71 -18.02 -38.26
N GLU A 412 -19.08 -16.78 -38.59
CA GLU A 412 -20.35 -16.47 -39.24
C GLU A 412 -20.47 -17.18 -40.59
N GLY A 413 -21.62 -17.80 -40.86
CA GLY A 413 -21.87 -18.55 -42.09
C GLY A 413 -21.38 -20.00 -42.06
N SER A 414 -20.79 -20.48 -40.98
CA SER A 414 -20.46 -21.90 -40.82
C SER A 414 -21.75 -22.72 -40.62
N THR A 415 -22.02 -23.63 -41.55
CA THR A 415 -23.14 -24.61 -41.46
C THR A 415 -22.78 -25.81 -40.57
N ALA A 416 -21.54 -25.92 -40.13
CA ALA A 416 -21.03 -27.02 -39.34
C ALA A 416 -21.66 -27.05 -37.94
N ALA A 417 -22.11 -28.22 -37.51
CA ALA A 417 -22.71 -28.42 -36.19
C ALA A 417 -21.63 -28.51 -35.11
N GLY A 418 -21.49 -27.46 -34.27
CA GLY A 418 -20.56 -27.44 -33.15
C GLY A 418 -21.03 -26.54 -32.01
N SER A 419 -20.63 -26.82 -30.76
CA SER A 419 -20.96 -26.02 -29.58
C SER A 419 -20.13 -24.71 -29.49
N GLY A 420 -19.04 -24.61 -30.23
CA GLY A 420 -18.06 -23.53 -30.06
C GLY A 420 -17.25 -23.62 -28.76
N LEU A 421 -17.26 -24.77 -28.07
CA LEU A 421 -16.53 -24.99 -26.83
C LEU A 421 -15.23 -25.79 -27.03
N GLY A 422 -15.13 -26.60 -28.07
CA GLY A 422 -14.01 -27.52 -28.25
C GLY A 422 -12.65 -26.83 -28.27
N LEU A 423 -12.46 -25.79 -29.11
CA LEU A 423 -11.18 -25.07 -29.18
C LEU A 423 -10.86 -24.33 -27.87
N ALA A 424 -11.85 -23.80 -27.17
CA ALA A 424 -11.67 -23.20 -25.86
C ALA A 424 -11.17 -24.25 -24.83
N ILE A 425 -11.78 -25.45 -24.82
CA ILE A 425 -11.34 -26.57 -23.97
C ILE A 425 -9.90 -26.99 -24.32
N ALA A 426 -9.60 -27.13 -25.60
CA ALA A 426 -8.26 -27.49 -26.04
C ALA A 426 -7.19 -26.48 -25.58
N HIS A 427 -7.51 -25.20 -25.68
CA HIS A 427 -6.64 -24.10 -25.22
C HIS A 427 -6.40 -24.14 -23.72
N GLU A 428 -7.44 -24.28 -22.94
CA GLU A 428 -7.39 -24.36 -21.47
C GLU A 428 -6.60 -25.60 -21.00
N LEU A 429 -6.88 -26.78 -21.57
CA LEU A 429 -6.18 -28.01 -21.23
C LEU A 429 -4.70 -27.97 -21.58
N ALA A 430 -4.34 -27.38 -22.72
CA ALA A 430 -2.92 -27.17 -23.10
C ALA A 430 -2.23 -26.27 -22.08
N GLY A 431 -2.89 -25.19 -21.64
CA GLY A 431 -2.37 -24.29 -20.61
C GLY A 431 -2.12 -25.01 -19.27
N LEU A 432 -3.02 -25.90 -18.84
CA LEU A 432 -2.85 -26.71 -17.63
C LEU A 432 -1.63 -27.66 -17.70
N MET A 433 -1.26 -28.10 -18.91
CA MET A 433 -0.04 -28.91 -19.15
C MET A 433 1.22 -28.06 -19.32
N GLY A 434 1.17 -26.74 -19.09
CA GLY A 434 2.30 -25.83 -19.32
C GLY A 434 2.65 -25.62 -20.80
N GLY A 435 1.73 -25.96 -21.70
CA GLY A 435 1.82 -25.81 -23.14
C GLY A 435 0.85 -24.75 -23.69
N ALA A 436 0.59 -24.80 -24.99
CA ALA A 436 -0.38 -23.92 -25.66
C ALA A 436 -0.94 -24.61 -26.93
N VAL A 437 -2.11 -24.14 -27.39
CA VAL A 437 -2.58 -24.43 -28.76
C VAL A 437 -2.29 -23.20 -29.61
N GLU A 438 -1.46 -23.36 -30.63
CA GLU A 438 -1.13 -22.32 -31.61
C GLU A 438 -1.96 -22.52 -32.88
N LEU A 439 -2.31 -21.41 -33.56
CA LEU A 439 -2.94 -21.41 -34.86
C LEU A 439 -2.10 -20.64 -35.87
N HIS A 440 -1.90 -21.26 -37.02
CA HIS A 440 -1.31 -20.61 -38.19
C HIS A 440 -2.25 -20.78 -39.39
N VAL A 441 -2.71 -19.68 -39.97
CA VAL A 441 -3.63 -19.68 -41.13
C VAL A 441 -2.99 -18.99 -42.29
N THR A 442 -3.03 -19.64 -43.43
CA THR A 442 -2.72 -19.07 -44.73
C THR A 442 -3.84 -19.43 -45.71
N PRO A 443 -4.02 -18.73 -46.85
CA PRO A 443 -5.03 -19.11 -47.84
C PRO A 443 -4.86 -20.57 -48.29
N GLY A 444 -5.87 -21.39 -48.09
CA GLY A 444 -5.85 -22.80 -48.43
C GLY A 444 -5.09 -23.70 -47.48
N ARG A 445 -4.82 -23.22 -46.24
CA ARG A 445 -4.13 -24.03 -45.25
C ARG A 445 -4.37 -23.52 -43.82
N THR A 446 -4.89 -24.39 -42.96
CA THR A 446 -5.00 -24.15 -41.51
C THR A 446 -4.16 -25.13 -40.77
N ILE A 447 -3.43 -24.66 -39.78
CA ILE A 447 -2.57 -25.48 -38.90
C ILE A 447 -2.90 -25.16 -37.46
N PHE A 448 -3.44 -26.12 -36.74
CA PHE A 448 -3.49 -26.12 -35.30
C PHE A 448 -2.31 -26.93 -34.72
N ALA A 449 -1.64 -26.41 -33.73
CA ALA A 449 -0.51 -27.07 -33.10
C ALA A 449 -0.68 -27.11 -31.59
N LEU A 450 -0.73 -28.30 -31.01
CA LEU A 450 -0.51 -28.49 -29.57
C LEU A 450 0.99 -28.40 -29.31
N VAL A 451 1.42 -27.42 -28.56
CA VAL A 451 2.81 -27.18 -28.17
C VAL A 451 3.00 -27.59 -26.72
N LEU A 452 3.91 -28.53 -26.46
CA LEU A 452 4.23 -29.02 -25.12
C LEU A 452 5.72 -28.86 -24.82
N PRO A 453 6.11 -28.66 -23.55
CA PRO A 453 7.53 -28.64 -23.16
C PRO A 453 8.16 -30.03 -23.37
N VAL A 454 9.38 -30.07 -23.91
CA VAL A 454 10.14 -31.31 -24.05
C VAL A 454 10.59 -31.76 -22.65
N ALA A 455 10.50 -33.07 -22.37
CA ALA A 455 11.06 -33.66 -21.17
C ALA A 455 12.56 -33.36 -21.09
N ARG A 456 13.01 -32.71 -20.03
CA ARG A 456 14.45 -32.61 -19.74
C ARG A 456 14.96 -34.00 -19.50
N ARG A 457 15.83 -34.49 -20.38
CA ARG A 457 16.60 -35.71 -20.08
C ARG A 457 17.50 -35.40 -18.90
N ASP A 458 17.51 -36.27 -17.88
CA ASP A 458 18.48 -36.29 -16.76
C ASP A 458 19.94 -36.53 -17.20
N SER A 459 20.30 -36.25 -18.45
CA SER A 459 21.62 -36.42 -19.00
C SER A 459 22.61 -35.29 -18.74
N GLU A 460 22.20 -34.23 -18.05
CA GLU A 460 23.11 -33.16 -17.59
C GLU A 460 23.64 -33.37 -16.17
N ILE A 461 23.23 -34.42 -15.44
CA ILE A 461 23.71 -34.72 -14.08
C ILE A 461 24.95 -35.70 -14.15
N ALA A 462 25.30 -36.24 -15.31
CA ALA A 462 26.39 -37.21 -15.45
C ALA A 462 27.74 -36.61 -15.89
N GLU A 463 27.86 -35.30 -16.10
CA GLU A 463 29.08 -34.68 -16.61
C GLU A 463 29.82 -33.79 -15.58
N GLU A 464 29.42 -33.82 -14.31
CA GLU A 464 30.08 -33.08 -13.23
C GLU A 464 30.59 -34.02 -12.10
N VAL A 465 31.08 -35.22 -12.49
CA VAL A 465 31.91 -36.03 -11.61
C VAL A 465 33.32 -35.98 -12.17
N GLU A 466 34.12 -35.02 -11.73
CA GLU A 466 35.58 -35.04 -11.89
C GLU A 466 36.17 -36.37 -11.37
N PRO A 467 37.07 -36.99 -12.13
CA PRO A 467 37.76 -38.20 -11.64
C PRO A 467 38.71 -37.79 -10.51
N PHE A 468 38.49 -38.35 -9.32
CA PHE A 468 39.43 -38.31 -8.22
C PHE A 468 40.79 -38.83 -8.70
N HIS A 469 41.79 -37.96 -8.75
CA HIS A 469 43.18 -38.32 -8.92
C HIS A 469 43.66 -39.02 -7.64
N VAL A 470 43.89 -40.30 -7.76
CA VAL A 470 44.64 -41.08 -6.74
C VAL A 470 46.10 -40.78 -6.96
N GLU A 471 46.70 -39.94 -6.15
CA GLU A 471 48.13 -39.75 -6.07
C GLU A 471 48.76 -40.98 -5.35
N SER A 472 49.49 -41.79 -6.11
CA SER A 472 50.29 -42.90 -5.62
C SER A 472 51.52 -42.35 -4.89
N VAL A 473 51.55 -42.52 -3.57
CA VAL A 473 52.79 -42.41 -2.77
C VAL A 473 53.67 -43.61 -3.01
N GLN A 474 54.77 -43.38 -3.63
CA GLN A 474 55.96 -44.36 -3.65
C GLN A 474 56.98 -43.86 -2.63
N THR A 475 57.32 -44.81 -1.72
CA THR A 475 58.49 -44.89 -0.82
C THR A 475 58.70 -43.82 0.22
#